data_ff5abc97173ef025d9cc84e37cdd3cc9
#
_entry.id   ff5abc97173ef025d9cc84e37cdd3cc9
#
_cell.length_a   1.000
_cell.length_b   1.000
_cell.length_c   1.000
_cell.angle_alpha   90.00
_cell.angle_beta   90.00
_cell.angle_gamma   90.00
#
_symmetry.space_group_name_H-M   'P 1'
#
loop_
_entity.id
_entity.type
_entity.pdbx_description
1 polymer ?
#
loop_
_entity_poly.entity_id
_entity_poly.type
_entity_poly.pdbx_seq_one_letter_code
_entity_poly.pdbx_strand_id
1 'polypeptide(L)'
;MKLLQTSTVSCGGVVIYRSRVLLLYKNRHGKHMGWVLPKGTLEQGETFKAAALREVKEESGVTAKIVKYLGKTQYSFYASNGLGQHKVSKTVHWYLMTAYSFYCKPQAEEYFADVGFYKRHEAVHLLKFHDERQIMRRAFAEYKVNDNKTYLNKRKDETQNVQNKRVEAGKETTS
;
A
#
# COMPACT_ATOMS: atom_id res chain seq x y z
N MET A 1 -35.46 18.54 8.02
CA MET A 1 -35.14 17.11 7.89
C MET A 1 -33.62 16.94 8.04
N LYS A 2 -33.15 16.29 9.12
CA LYS A 2 -31.72 16.11 9.37
C LYS A 2 -31.23 14.99 8.42
N LEU A 3 -30.39 15.31 7.44
CA LEU A 3 -29.76 14.30 6.56
C LEU A 3 -28.99 13.32 7.45
N LEU A 4 -29.32 12.05 7.39
CA LEU A 4 -28.57 10.97 8.03
C LEU A 4 -27.14 11.00 7.48
N GLN A 5 -26.15 11.19 8.36
CA GLN A 5 -24.73 11.16 8.01
C GLN A 5 -24.14 9.88 8.60
N THR A 6 -23.56 9.06 7.74
CA THR A 6 -22.81 7.87 8.15
C THR A 6 -21.32 8.09 7.96
N SER A 7 -20.50 7.53 8.87
CA SER A 7 -19.04 7.58 8.78
C SER A 7 -18.50 6.17 8.66
N THR A 8 -17.61 5.94 7.71
CA THR A 8 -16.95 4.64 7.50
C THR A 8 -15.44 4.80 7.52
N VAL A 9 -14.75 3.81 8.09
CA VAL A 9 -13.30 3.74 8.12
C VAL A 9 -12.84 2.61 7.20
N SER A 10 -11.83 2.88 6.41
CA SER A 10 -11.16 1.89 5.55
C SER A 10 -9.66 1.93 5.79
N CYS A 11 -9.00 0.84 5.45
CA CYS A 11 -7.55 0.71 5.52
C CYS A 11 -7.03 0.17 4.20
N GLY A 12 -5.85 0.63 3.77
CA GLY A 12 -5.29 0.20 2.50
C GLY A 12 -3.77 0.36 2.45
N GLY A 13 -3.20 -0.14 1.35
CA GLY A 13 -1.77 -0.18 1.13
C GLY A 13 -1.32 0.42 -0.18
N VAL A 14 -0.23 1.18 -0.13
CA VAL A 14 0.60 1.48 -1.29
C VAL A 14 1.71 0.43 -1.30
N VAL A 15 1.49 -0.63 -2.07
CA VAL A 15 2.39 -1.78 -2.12
C VAL A 15 3.43 -1.54 -3.20
N ILE A 16 4.71 -1.46 -2.81
CA ILE A 16 5.83 -1.24 -3.72
C ILE A 16 6.73 -2.48 -3.74
N TYR A 17 7.05 -2.95 -4.94
CA TYR A 17 8.03 -4.00 -5.17
C TYR A 17 8.91 -3.65 -6.37
N ARG A 18 10.24 -3.65 -6.18
CA ARG A 18 11.23 -3.28 -7.20
C ARG A 18 10.85 -1.99 -7.95
N SER A 19 10.54 -0.92 -7.18
CA SER A 19 10.16 0.41 -7.69
C SER A 19 8.90 0.47 -8.55
N ARG A 20 8.04 -0.55 -8.48
CA ARG A 20 6.71 -0.59 -9.09
C ARG A 20 5.64 -0.65 -8.03
N VAL A 21 4.50 -0.03 -8.27
CA VAL A 21 3.36 0.03 -7.35
C VAL A 21 2.20 -0.83 -7.85
N LEU A 22 1.59 -1.55 -6.93
CA LEU A 22 0.40 -2.36 -7.17
C LEU A 22 -0.82 -1.47 -7.38
N LEU A 23 -1.52 -1.67 -8.49
CA LEU A 23 -2.81 -1.05 -8.80
C LEU A 23 -3.83 -2.12 -9.17
N LEU A 24 -5.09 -1.80 -8.92
CA LEU A 24 -6.27 -2.61 -9.23
C LEU A 24 -7.15 -1.85 -10.20
N TYR A 25 -7.65 -2.50 -11.25
CA TYR A 25 -8.65 -1.91 -12.14
C TYR A 25 -10.05 -2.28 -11.68
N LYS A 26 -10.76 -1.32 -11.09
CA LYS A 26 -12.12 -1.51 -10.62
C LYS A 26 -13.10 -1.27 -11.77
N ASN A 27 -14.01 -2.25 -11.98
CA ASN A 27 -15.09 -2.17 -12.96
C ASN A 27 -16.40 -2.66 -12.32
N ARG A 28 -17.12 -1.76 -11.67
CA ARG A 28 -18.41 -2.07 -11.06
C ARG A 28 -19.54 -1.72 -12.02
N HIS A 29 -19.94 -2.66 -12.89
CA HIS A 29 -21.09 -2.54 -13.83
C HIS A 29 -21.11 -1.22 -14.63
N GLY A 30 -19.97 -0.81 -15.18
CA GLY A 30 -19.82 0.45 -15.92
C GLY A 30 -19.88 1.73 -15.05
N LYS A 31 -20.16 1.60 -13.76
CA LYS A 31 -20.09 2.70 -12.78
C LYS A 31 -18.75 2.59 -12.00
N HIS A 32 -18.03 3.70 -11.87
CA HIS A 32 -16.76 3.75 -11.13
C HIS A 32 -15.62 2.91 -11.75
N MET A 33 -15.45 2.96 -13.06
CA MET A 33 -14.30 2.37 -13.75
C MET A 33 -13.02 3.17 -13.47
N GLY A 34 -11.90 2.48 -13.27
CA GLY A 34 -10.57 3.09 -13.18
C GLY A 34 -9.63 2.39 -12.21
N TRP A 35 -8.36 2.74 -12.34
CA TRP A 35 -7.29 2.24 -11.49
C TRP A 35 -7.30 2.88 -10.11
N VAL A 36 -7.15 2.05 -9.08
CA VAL A 36 -7.18 2.44 -7.66
C VAL A 36 -6.10 1.71 -6.88
N LEU A 37 -5.77 2.23 -5.69
CA LEU A 37 -4.98 1.52 -4.70
C LEU A 37 -5.86 0.53 -3.91
N PRO A 38 -5.32 -0.64 -3.50
CA PRO A 38 -6.06 -1.62 -2.70
C PRO A 38 -6.45 -1.04 -1.33
N LYS A 39 -7.72 -1.15 -0.98
CA LYS A 39 -8.30 -0.70 0.29
C LYS A 39 -9.71 -1.19 0.50
N GLY A 40 -10.06 -1.50 1.73
CA GLY A 40 -11.43 -1.85 2.08
C GLY A 40 -11.81 -1.50 3.50
N THR A 41 -12.98 -1.92 3.91
CA THR A 41 -13.61 -1.49 5.15
C THR A 41 -12.98 -2.18 6.36
N LEU A 42 -12.73 -1.40 7.42
CA LEU A 42 -12.30 -1.93 8.71
C LEU A 42 -13.43 -2.79 9.33
N GLU A 43 -13.11 -4.01 9.73
CA GLU A 43 -14.03 -4.92 10.40
C GLU A 43 -14.00 -4.72 11.92
N GLN A 44 -15.07 -5.19 12.58
CA GLN A 44 -15.18 -5.06 14.04
C GLN A 44 -14.08 -5.87 14.76
N GLY A 45 -13.37 -5.20 15.67
CA GLY A 45 -12.27 -5.83 16.44
C GLY A 45 -10.94 -5.91 15.70
N GLU A 46 -10.90 -5.47 14.45
CA GLU A 46 -9.68 -5.49 13.63
C GLU A 46 -8.81 -4.24 13.89
N THR A 47 -7.49 -4.39 13.86
CA THR A 47 -6.58 -3.24 13.86
C THR A 47 -6.45 -2.66 12.46
N PHE A 48 -6.13 -1.36 12.33
CA PHE A 48 -5.90 -0.73 11.03
C PHE A 48 -4.82 -1.42 10.19
N LYS A 49 -3.79 -1.96 10.85
CA LYS A 49 -2.71 -2.70 10.18
C LYS A 49 -3.21 -4.05 9.63
N ALA A 50 -3.99 -4.77 10.43
CA ALA A 50 -4.57 -6.05 10.03
C ALA A 50 -5.53 -5.86 8.86
N ALA A 51 -6.45 -4.91 8.95
CA ALA A 51 -7.37 -4.54 7.88
C ALA A 51 -6.64 -4.21 6.58
N ALA A 52 -5.60 -3.37 6.65
CA ALA A 52 -4.83 -3.00 5.46
C ALA A 52 -4.12 -4.19 4.79
N LEU A 53 -3.57 -5.13 5.57
CA LEU A 53 -2.94 -6.35 5.04
C LEU A 53 -3.97 -7.31 4.46
N ARG A 54 -5.10 -7.50 5.15
CA ARG A 54 -6.21 -8.34 4.69
C ARG A 54 -6.74 -7.84 3.36
N GLU A 55 -7.10 -6.56 3.26
CA GLU A 55 -7.66 -5.96 2.05
C GLU A 55 -6.70 -6.04 0.86
N VAL A 56 -5.41 -5.75 1.06
CA VAL A 56 -4.40 -5.93 0.01
C VAL A 56 -4.39 -7.39 -0.46
N LYS A 57 -4.44 -8.35 0.46
CA LYS A 57 -4.42 -9.78 0.12
C LYS A 57 -5.70 -10.21 -0.58
N GLU A 58 -6.87 -9.80 -0.10
CA GLU A 58 -8.16 -10.15 -0.66
C GLU A 58 -8.35 -9.57 -2.06
N GLU A 59 -8.12 -8.27 -2.23
CA GLU A 59 -8.36 -7.60 -3.52
C GLU A 59 -7.33 -7.95 -4.61
N SER A 60 -6.07 -8.28 -4.25
CA SER A 60 -4.99 -8.45 -5.22
C SER A 60 -4.27 -9.80 -5.20
N GLY A 61 -4.53 -10.65 -4.21
CA GLY A 61 -3.76 -11.88 -4.01
C GLY A 61 -2.34 -11.66 -3.47
N VAL A 62 -1.89 -10.40 -3.32
CA VAL A 62 -0.52 -10.06 -2.91
C VAL A 62 -0.32 -10.25 -1.42
N THR A 63 0.72 -10.99 -1.02
CA THR A 63 1.21 -11.01 0.35
C THR A 63 2.21 -9.88 0.54
N ALA A 64 1.91 -8.95 1.45
CA ALA A 64 2.70 -7.77 1.69
C ALA A 64 3.13 -7.63 3.16
N LYS A 65 4.16 -6.81 3.40
CA LYS A 65 4.65 -6.43 4.73
C LYS A 65 4.53 -4.92 4.88
N ILE A 66 3.99 -4.46 6.02
CA ILE A 66 3.93 -3.04 6.35
C ILE A 66 5.34 -2.52 6.66
N VAL A 67 5.67 -1.39 6.04
CA VAL A 67 6.91 -0.63 6.27
C VAL A 67 6.65 0.58 7.16
N LYS A 68 5.60 1.38 6.81
CA LYS A 68 5.33 2.65 7.50
C LYS A 68 3.87 3.08 7.32
N TYR A 69 3.33 3.78 8.32
CA TYR A 69 2.07 4.51 8.17
C TYR A 69 2.29 5.80 7.37
N LEU A 70 1.44 6.03 6.36
CA LEU A 70 1.55 7.18 5.45
C LEU A 70 0.60 8.34 5.80
N GLY A 71 -0.40 8.10 6.62
CA GLY A 71 -1.45 9.08 6.93
C GLY A 71 -2.82 8.62 6.47
N LYS A 72 -3.76 9.55 6.46
CA LYS A 72 -5.15 9.29 6.05
C LYS A 72 -5.61 10.26 4.96
N THR A 73 -6.56 9.79 4.15
CA THR A 73 -7.37 10.61 3.23
C THR A 73 -8.83 10.60 3.67
N GLN A 74 -9.57 11.65 3.35
CA GLN A 74 -10.98 11.77 3.70
C GLN A 74 -11.77 12.31 2.51
N TYR A 75 -12.90 11.70 2.22
CA TYR A 75 -13.83 12.17 1.20
C TYR A 75 -15.26 11.86 1.60
N SER A 76 -16.20 12.56 0.97
CA SER A 76 -17.62 12.33 1.18
C SER A 76 -18.33 12.15 -0.14
N PHE A 77 -19.38 11.35 -0.13
CA PHE A 77 -20.24 11.14 -1.29
C PHE A 77 -21.69 10.92 -0.81
N TYR A 78 -22.64 11.03 -1.73
CA TYR A 78 -24.02 10.70 -1.46
C TYR A 78 -24.31 9.28 -1.90
N ALA A 79 -24.83 8.48 -0.99
CA ALA A 79 -25.35 7.15 -1.27
C ALA A 79 -26.88 7.18 -1.20
N SER A 80 -27.51 6.36 -2.04
CA SER A 80 -28.96 6.14 -2.02
C SER A 80 -29.25 4.76 -1.45
N ASN A 81 -30.20 4.68 -0.55
CA ASN A 81 -30.82 3.45 -0.08
C ASN A 81 -32.34 3.58 -0.19
N GLY A 82 -33.11 2.54 0.15
CA GLY A 82 -34.58 2.55 0.10
C GLY A 82 -35.27 3.66 0.93
N LEU A 83 -34.51 4.38 1.78
CA LEU A 83 -35.00 5.49 2.61
C LEU A 83 -34.59 6.88 2.05
N GLY A 84 -33.90 6.94 0.90
CA GLY A 84 -33.46 8.18 0.26
C GLY A 84 -31.95 8.38 0.21
N GLN A 85 -31.53 9.61 -0.12
CA GLN A 85 -30.13 9.97 -0.17
C GLN A 85 -29.58 10.33 1.22
N HIS A 86 -28.37 9.82 1.54
CA HIS A 86 -27.65 10.18 2.75
C HIS A 86 -26.18 10.46 2.44
N LYS A 87 -25.57 11.33 3.22
CA LYS A 87 -24.13 11.67 3.10
C LYS A 87 -23.30 10.62 3.80
N VAL A 88 -22.36 10.02 3.07
CA VAL A 88 -21.36 9.10 3.61
C VAL A 88 -20.01 9.82 3.65
N SER A 89 -19.39 9.88 4.84
CA SER A 89 -18.01 10.35 5.01
C SER A 89 -17.10 9.14 5.17
N LYS A 90 -16.08 9.03 4.34
CA LYS A 90 -15.12 7.92 4.35
C LYS A 90 -13.72 8.41 4.71
N THR A 91 -13.12 7.80 5.72
CA THR A 91 -11.71 7.98 6.10
C THR A 91 -10.94 6.74 5.67
N VAL A 92 -9.82 6.90 4.97
CA VAL A 92 -8.95 5.78 4.59
C VAL A 92 -7.58 5.95 5.21
N HIS A 93 -7.14 4.97 6.00
CA HIS A 93 -5.80 4.89 6.58
C HIS A 93 -4.87 4.14 5.63
N TRP A 94 -3.73 4.75 5.28
CA TRP A 94 -2.80 4.25 4.28
C TRP A 94 -1.47 3.82 4.86
N TYR A 95 -0.95 2.70 4.37
CA TYR A 95 0.35 2.15 4.75
C TYR A 95 1.24 1.96 3.52
N LEU A 96 2.53 2.33 3.65
CA LEU A 96 3.57 1.86 2.75
C LEU A 96 3.81 0.39 3.06
N MET A 97 3.75 -0.43 2.03
CA MET A 97 3.99 -1.86 2.10
C MET A 97 5.00 -2.30 1.05
N THR A 98 5.68 -3.41 1.30
CA THR A 98 6.50 -4.10 0.31
C THR A 98 5.97 -5.50 0.06
N ALA A 99 5.99 -5.94 -1.21
CA ALA A 99 5.66 -7.31 -1.60
C ALA A 99 6.94 -8.16 -1.71
N TYR A 100 6.76 -9.47 -1.79
CA TYR A 100 7.87 -10.44 -1.96
C TYR A 100 8.06 -10.87 -3.43
N SER A 101 7.07 -10.62 -4.28
CA SER A 101 7.07 -10.97 -5.70
C SER A 101 6.13 -10.07 -6.50
N PHE A 102 6.15 -10.20 -7.84
CA PHE A 102 5.17 -9.58 -8.73
C PHE A 102 3.88 -10.39 -8.89
N TYR A 103 3.76 -11.53 -8.20
CA TYR A 103 2.54 -12.33 -8.29
C TYR A 103 1.36 -11.56 -7.74
N CYS A 104 0.35 -11.38 -8.57
CA CYS A 104 -0.93 -10.79 -8.22
C CYS A 104 -2.05 -11.47 -9.02
N LYS A 105 -3.25 -11.49 -8.46
CA LYS A 105 -4.44 -12.07 -9.08
C LYS A 105 -5.66 -11.25 -8.70
N PRO A 106 -6.43 -10.74 -9.69
CA PRO A 106 -7.63 -9.99 -9.38
C PRO A 106 -8.68 -10.89 -8.72
N GLN A 107 -9.40 -10.34 -7.76
CA GLN A 107 -10.55 -11.00 -7.13
C GLN A 107 -11.82 -10.65 -7.91
N ALA A 108 -12.34 -11.60 -8.68
CA ALA A 108 -13.53 -11.40 -9.51
C ALA A 108 -14.77 -11.02 -8.68
N GLU A 109 -14.86 -11.51 -7.44
CA GLU A 109 -15.95 -11.25 -6.50
C GLU A 109 -16.01 -9.78 -6.03
N GLU A 110 -14.88 -9.07 -6.06
CA GLU A 110 -14.73 -7.67 -5.67
C GLU A 110 -14.87 -6.68 -6.84
N TYR A 111 -15.31 -7.13 -8.00
CA TYR A 111 -15.41 -6.32 -9.23
C TYR A 111 -14.07 -5.75 -9.73
N PHE A 112 -12.95 -6.40 -9.44
CA PHE A 112 -11.67 -6.07 -10.03
C PHE A 112 -11.44 -6.87 -11.31
N ALA A 113 -11.36 -6.14 -12.43
CA ALA A 113 -11.19 -6.74 -13.75
C ALA A 113 -9.71 -6.96 -14.10
N ASP A 114 -8.80 -6.23 -13.45
CA ASP A 114 -7.36 -6.35 -13.67
C ASP A 114 -6.56 -5.92 -12.44
N VAL A 115 -5.33 -6.41 -12.32
CA VAL A 115 -4.38 -6.08 -11.26
C VAL A 115 -2.96 -6.18 -11.78
N GLY A 116 -2.08 -5.26 -11.37
CA GLY A 116 -0.69 -5.29 -11.80
C GLY A 116 0.22 -4.30 -11.07
N PHE A 117 1.53 -4.49 -11.29
CA PHE A 117 2.57 -3.60 -10.78
C PHE A 117 3.06 -2.66 -11.87
N TYR A 118 2.87 -1.36 -11.68
CA TYR A 118 3.15 -0.31 -12.65
C TYR A 118 4.33 0.55 -12.20
N LYS A 119 5.09 1.09 -13.15
CA LYS A 119 6.12 2.08 -12.85
C LYS A 119 5.46 3.34 -12.30
N ARG A 120 6.19 4.08 -11.44
CA ARG A 120 5.67 5.29 -10.79
C ARG A 120 5.05 6.30 -11.78
N HIS A 121 5.70 6.55 -12.91
CA HIS A 121 5.20 7.52 -13.90
C HIS A 121 3.93 7.03 -14.59
N GLU A 122 3.80 5.74 -14.87
CA GLU A 122 2.58 5.12 -15.42
C GLU A 122 1.42 5.23 -14.41
N ALA A 123 1.68 4.84 -13.17
CA ALA A 123 0.69 4.82 -12.10
C ALA A 123 0.10 6.21 -11.79
N VAL A 124 0.90 7.29 -11.90
CA VAL A 124 0.41 8.67 -11.72
C VAL A 124 -0.69 9.00 -12.71
N HIS A 125 -0.59 8.53 -13.96
CA HIS A 125 -1.59 8.78 -15.01
C HIS A 125 -2.77 7.81 -14.92
N LEU A 126 -2.53 6.57 -14.49
CA LEU A 126 -3.56 5.55 -14.37
C LEU A 126 -4.51 5.80 -13.20
N LEU A 127 -3.99 6.18 -12.03
CA LEU A 127 -4.80 6.37 -10.81
C LEU A 127 -5.90 7.39 -11.03
N LYS A 128 -7.14 6.97 -10.76
CA LYS A 128 -8.34 7.78 -10.93
C LYS A 128 -8.41 8.97 -9.97
N PHE A 129 -8.09 8.74 -8.69
CA PHE A 129 -8.33 9.71 -7.63
C PHE A 129 -7.08 10.53 -7.28
N HIS A 130 -7.29 11.85 -7.13
CA HIS A 130 -6.20 12.76 -6.77
C HIS A 130 -5.52 12.40 -5.45
N ASP A 131 -6.32 12.06 -4.43
CA ASP A 131 -5.82 11.71 -3.09
C ASP A 131 -4.96 10.44 -3.12
N GLU A 132 -5.34 9.44 -3.93
CA GLU A 132 -4.54 8.23 -4.12
C GLU A 132 -3.21 8.54 -4.86
N ARG A 133 -3.21 9.46 -5.81
CA ARG A 133 -1.95 9.94 -6.43
C ARG A 133 -1.02 10.62 -5.43
N GLN A 134 -1.57 11.42 -4.51
CA GLN A 134 -0.78 12.10 -3.49
C GLN A 134 -0.19 11.11 -2.48
N ILE A 135 -1.00 10.16 -1.99
CA ILE A 135 -0.52 9.15 -1.04
C ILE A 135 0.54 8.24 -1.69
N MET A 136 0.38 7.89 -2.96
CA MET A 136 1.38 7.14 -3.74
C MET A 136 2.69 7.91 -3.87
N ARG A 137 2.66 9.22 -4.18
CA ARG A 137 3.87 10.06 -4.24
C ARG A 137 4.61 10.06 -2.91
N ARG A 138 3.88 10.20 -1.80
CA ARG A 138 4.42 10.12 -0.45
C ARG A 138 5.06 8.76 -0.17
N ALA A 139 4.38 7.68 -0.56
CA ALA A 139 4.91 6.32 -0.43
C ALA A 139 6.25 6.13 -1.13
N PHE A 140 6.39 6.62 -2.37
CA PHE A 140 7.66 6.53 -3.10
C PHE A 140 8.79 7.37 -2.48
N ALA A 141 8.49 8.51 -1.88
CA ALA A 141 9.48 9.29 -1.14
C ALA A 141 10.01 8.51 0.08
N GLU A 142 9.11 7.92 0.87
CA GLU A 142 9.45 7.10 2.03
C GLU A 142 10.17 5.80 1.64
N TYR A 143 9.77 5.17 0.53
CA TYR A 143 10.39 3.95 0.02
C TYR A 143 11.87 4.18 -0.31
N LYS A 144 12.21 5.27 -1.00
CA LYS A 144 13.60 5.62 -1.33
C LYS A 144 14.47 5.83 -0.07
N VAL A 145 13.92 6.47 0.95
CA VAL A 145 14.64 6.69 2.22
C VAL A 145 14.96 5.37 2.90
N ASN A 146 14.01 4.43 2.92
CA ASN A 146 14.20 3.12 3.53
C ASN A 146 15.19 2.24 2.72
N ASP A 147 15.12 2.28 1.40
CA ASP A 147 16.01 1.54 0.52
C ASP A 147 17.47 2.00 0.70
N ASN A 148 17.69 3.32 0.74
CA ASN A 148 19.00 3.91 1.00
C ASN A 148 19.55 3.54 2.40
N LYS A 149 18.71 3.54 3.45
CA LYS A 149 19.11 3.12 4.80
C LYS A 149 19.52 1.65 4.83
N THR A 150 18.76 0.79 4.18
CA THR A 150 19.06 -0.65 4.09
C THR A 150 20.37 -0.89 3.37
N TYR A 151 20.65 -0.17 2.27
CA TYR A 151 21.89 -0.24 1.52
C TYR A 151 23.10 0.19 2.36
N LEU A 152 22.99 1.33 3.06
CA LEU A 152 24.05 1.86 3.91
C LEU A 152 24.37 0.93 5.11
N ASN A 153 23.35 0.31 5.70
CA ASN A 153 23.55 -0.64 6.80
C ASN A 153 24.27 -1.91 6.30
N LYS A 154 23.86 -2.47 5.17
CA LYS A 154 24.55 -3.62 4.56
C LYS A 154 26.04 -3.33 4.29
N ARG A 155 26.35 -2.16 3.75
CA ARG A 155 27.77 -1.76 3.52
C ARG A 155 28.56 -1.64 4.81
N LYS A 156 27.98 -1.13 5.90
CA LYS A 156 28.62 -1.08 7.22
C LYS A 156 28.90 -2.47 7.75
N ASP A 157 27.96 -3.38 7.68
CA ASP A 157 28.10 -4.77 8.14
C ASP A 157 29.18 -5.52 7.34
N GLU A 158 29.23 -5.33 6.02
CA GLU A 158 30.27 -5.90 5.14
C GLU A 158 31.66 -5.35 5.49
N THR A 159 31.78 -4.04 5.73
CA THR A 159 33.06 -3.39 6.11
C THR A 159 33.56 -3.88 7.47
N GLN A 160 32.64 -4.01 8.44
CA GLN A 160 32.96 -4.52 9.78
C GLN A 160 33.42 -5.99 9.71
N ASN A 161 32.79 -6.78 8.90
CA ASN A 161 33.12 -8.21 8.72
C ASN A 161 34.51 -8.40 8.06
N VAL A 162 34.87 -7.54 7.09
CA VAL A 162 36.20 -7.52 6.47
C VAL A 162 37.27 -7.08 7.47
N GLN A 163 36.99 -6.09 8.31
CA GLN A 163 37.94 -5.66 9.37
C GLN A 163 38.16 -6.75 10.41
N ASN A 164 37.12 -7.42 10.88
CA ASN A 164 37.20 -8.52 11.85
C ASN A 164 38.02 -9.69 11.28
N LYS A 165 37.82 -10.09 10.04
CA LYS A 165 38.62 -11.15 9.37
C LYS A 165 40.11 -10.76 9.25
N ARG A 166 40.44 -9.50 9.01
CA ARG A 166 41.83 -9.01 8.96
C ARG A 166 42.51 -9.04 10.35
N VAL A 167 41.78 -8.72 11.41
CA VAL A 167 42.29 -8.79 12.79
C VAL A 167 42.54 -10.24 13.23
N GLU A 168 41.66 -11.17 12.85
CA GLU A 168 41.83 -12.60 13.13
C GLU A 168 43.03 -13.19 12.36
N ALA A 169 43.18 -12.89 11.08
CA ALA A 169 44.32 -13.35 10.26
C ALA A 169 45.67 -12.76 10.74
N GLY A 170 45.67 -11.53 11.30
CA GLY A 170 46.86 -10.93 11.86
C GLY A 170 47.33 -11.54 13.20
N LYS A 171 46.45 -12.24 13.92
CA LYS A 171 46.76 -12.93 15.18
C LYS A 171 47.39 -14.33 14.97
N GLU A 172 47.06 -14.99 13.87
CA GLU A 172 47.62 -16.31 13.52
C GLU A 172 49.06 -16.26 12.98
N THR A 173 49.55 -15.07 12.55
CA THR A 173 50.88 -14.91 12.01
C THR A 173 51.94 -14.49 13.06
N THR A 174 51.57 -14.37 14.33
CA THR A 174 52.45 -13.94 15.43
C THR A 174 52.65 -15.00 16.51
N SER A 175 52.45 -16.28 16.19
CA SER A 175 52.75 -17.44 17.08
C SER A 175 53.87 -18.27 16.54
#